data_1b0e9506a347432f0701e91129b2aa7e
#
_entry.id   1b0e9506a347432f0701e91129b2aa7e
#
_cell.length_a   1.000
_cell.length_b   1.000
_cell.length_c   1.000
_cell.angle_alpha   90.00
_cell.angle_beta   90.00
_cell.angle_gamma   90.00
#
_symmetry.space_group_name_H-M   'P 1'
#
loop_
_entity.id
_entity.type
_entity.pdbx_description
1 polymer ?
#
loop_
_entity_poly.entity_id
_entity_poly.type
_entity_poly.pdbx_seq_one_letter_code
_entity_poly.pdbx_strand_id
1 'polypeptide(L)'
;MLKICELLDLLLDFECGLITYITEIPTQHLEPLIQIYVAEFQNPCSLTSNDRVMPITNRQVSGAGLTKEEALLATIGEALERYSISQSAHINSIYDYPSNLYGAKEFLETFILFSEHDYKKKTAPFKKPNLNNPIHFVAAKNLSTGQEHFVPRSLVFMDDEGCNRFDKTYSTGTACHIDREKAIFSSLCELIERDVYACYWLCGITPLRLNNCFVLSQLPNEFSEEILRTGLNIKTFALMNQFEIPVIACTITAKDGGIATGCSCHTNVKQALKKAMIEAFHTFNWCLEMKRSKLEIKKITDIDNFKDHVSWYLRLDRSSQYLWHTQQSYELLDFPTEWSNIS
;
A
#
# COMPACT_ATOMS: atom_id res chain seq x y z
N MET A 1 -21.53 6.17 15.66
CA MET A 1 -20.48 6.45 14.67
C MET A 1 -20.46 7.94 14.43
N LEU A 2 -19.32 8.62 14.61
CA LEU A 2 -19.19 10.05 14.31
C LEU A 2 -19.52 10.27 12.83
N LYS A 3 -20.25 11.35 12.52
CA LYS A 3 -20.45 11.77 11.14
C LYS A 3 -19.14 12.31 10.56
N ILE A 4 -18.95 12.27 9.26
CA ILE A 4 -17.74 12.81 8.61
C ILE A 4 -17.48 14.27 8.98
N CYS A 5 -18.52 15.10 9.05
CA CYS A 5 -18.38 16.49 9.48
C CYS A 5 -17.79 16.60 10.89
N GLU A 6 -18.23 15.75 11.83
CA GLU A 6 -17.71 15.73 13.21
C GLU A 6 -16.23 15.28 13.24
N LEU A 7 -15.83 14.33 12.37
CA LEU A 7 -14.44 13.92 12.24
C LEU A 7 -13.58 15.04 11.65
N LEU A 8 -14.08 15.74 10.63
CA LEU A 8 -13.37 16.87 10.03
C LEU A 8 -13.24 18.03 11.04
N ASP A 9 -14.30 18.36 11.76
CA ASP A 9 -14.27 19.40 12.81
C ASP A 9 -13.26 19.08 13.91
N LEU A 10 -13.04 17.79 14.21
CA LEU A 10 -12.09 17.35 15.23
C LEU A 10 -10.63 17.31 14.73
N LEU A 11 -10.40 16.96 13.48
CA LEU A 11 -9.07 16.58 12.96
C LEU A 11 -8.46 17.64 12.05
N LEU A 12 -9.29 18.46 11.38
CA LEU A 12 -8.84 19.38 10.35
C LEU A 12 -8.67 20.79 10.88
N ASP A 13 -7.45 21.25 11.01
CA ASP A 13 -7.11 22.64 11.30
C ASP A 13 -5.72 22.93 10.72
N PHE A 14 -5.56 24.08 10.06
CA PHE A 14 -4.32 24.45 9.39
C PHE A 14 -3.14 24.64 10.35
N GLU A 15 -3.40 25.13 11.57
CA GLU A 15 -2.34 25.44 12.55
C GLU A 15 -2.08 24.29 13.51
N CYS A 16 -3.11 23.65 14.02
CA CYS A 16 -3.00 22.67 15.11
C CYS A 16 -3.75 21.35 14.89
N GLY A 17 -4.44 21.18 13.75
CA GLY A 17 -5.10 19.93 13.40
C GLY A 17 -4.13 18.82 13.09
N LEU A 18 -4.55 17.59 13.33
CA LEU A 18 -3.80 16.41 12.89
C LEU A 18 -3.71 16.36 11.36
N ILE A 19 -4.75 16.81 10.68
CA ILE A 19 -4.80 17.04 9.24
C ILE A 19 -4.74 18.54 9.00
N THR A 20 -3.73 19.01 8.28
CA THR A 20 -3.55 20.44 8.00
C THR A 20 -4.40 20.94 6.85
N TYR A 21 -4.61 20.10 5.85
CA TYR A 21 -5.61 20.33 4.80
C TYR A 21 -6.10 19.03 4.19
N ILE A 22 -7.28 19.08 3.58
CA ILE A 22 -7.85 18.04 2.76
C ILE A 22 -8.51 18.67 1.53
N THR A 23 -8.28 18.12 0.35
CA THR A 23 -8.81 18.67 -0.90
C THR A 23 -9.22 17.56 -1.85
N GLU A 24 -10.24 17.85 -2.65
CA GLU A 24 -10.70 16.97 -3.71
C GLU A 24 -9.80 17.08 -4.93
N ILE A 25 -9.45 15.95 -5.51
CA ILE A 25 -8.76 15.87 -6.80
C ILE A 25 -9.81 15.71 -7.91
N PRO A 26 -9.87 16.62 -8.87
CA PRO A 26 -10.87 16.55 -9.94
C PRO A 26 -10.68 15.29 -10.79
N THR A 27 -11.80 14.66 -11.14
CA THR A 27 -11.83 13.59 -12.14
C THR A 27 -11.29 14.12 -13.47
N GLN A 28 -10.39 13.39 -14.09
CA GLN A 28 -9.76 13.76 -15.33
C GLN A 28 -10.48 13.12 -16.53
N HIS A 29 -10.14 13.59 -17.73
CA HIS A 29 -10.64 12.96 -18.95
C HIS A 29 -10.18 11.49 -19.00
N LEU A 30 -11.07 10.60 -19.43
CA LEU A 30 -10.90 9.14 -19.47
C LEU A 30 -10.96 8.43 -18.11
N GLU A 31 -11.37 9.08 -17.05
CA GLU A 31 -11.63 8.42 -15.76
C GLU A 31 -13.14 8.19 -15.55
N PRO A 32 -13.54 7.13 -14.86
CA PRO A 32 -14.89 7.01 -14.33
C PRO A 32 -15.10 8.01 -13.19
N LEU A 33 -16.34 8.26 -12.82
CA LEU A 33 -16.68 9.15 -11.72
C LEU A 33 -16.34 8.48 -10.37
N ILE A 34 -15.07 8.45 -10.03
CA ILE A 34 -14.58 8.14 -8.68
C ILE A 34 -14.23 9.43 -7.95
N GLN A 35 -14.40 9.40 -6.64
CA GLN A 35 -14.02 10.51 -5.78
C GLN A 35 -12.61 10.25 -5.25
N ILE A 36 -11.73 11.25 -5.34
CA ILE A 36 -10.35 11.19 -4.82
C ILE A 36 -10.12 12.41 -3.94
N TYR A 37 -9.62 12.18 -2.74
CA TYR A 37 -9.16 13.23 -1.83
C TYR A 37 -7.70 13.05 -1.49
N VAL A 38 -7.01 14.17 -1.33
CA VAL A 38 -5.63 14.23 -0.82
C VAL A 38 -5.64 15.03 0.46
N ALA A 39 -4.91 14.58 1.45
CA ALA A 39 -4.70 15.29 2.70
C ALA A 39 -3.20 15.39 3.03
N GLU A 40 -2.84 16.39 3.81
CA GLU A 40 -1.56 16.47 4.48
C GLU A 40 -1.79 16.35 5.99
N PHE A 41 -1.05 15.44 6.63
CA PHE A 41 -1.06 15.36 8.08
C PHE A 41 0.04 16.21 8.70
N GLN A 42 -0.17 16.63 9.95
CA GLN A 42 0.75 17.48 10.70
C GLN A 42 2.14 16.83 10.81
N ASN A 43 3.18 17.67 10.79
CA ASN A 43 4.55 17.19 10.97
C ASN A 43 4.73 16.51 12.35
N PRO A 44 4.94 15.20 12.42
CA PRO A 44 5.06 14.49 13.69
C PRO A 44 6.28 14.94 14.51
N CYS A 45 7.33 15.41 13.84
CA CYS A 45 8.56 15.88 14.49
C CYS A 45 8.40 17.25 15.17
N SER A 46 7.33 18.00 14.88
CA SER A 46 7.08 19.29 15.52
C SER A 46 6.79 19.18 17.02
N LEU A 47 6.36 18.01 17.48
CA LEU A 47 6.06 17.73 18.90
C LEU A 47 7.26 17.21 19.69
N THR A 48 8.38 16.94 19.02
CA THR A 48 9.62 16.48 19.64
C THR A 48 10.66 17.59 19.62
N SER A 49 11.56 17.62 20.60
CA SER A 49 12.65 18.62 20.71
C SER A 49 13.71 18.52 19.59
N ASN A 50 13.51 17.66 18.64
CA ASN A 50 14.38 17.55 17.46
C ASN A 50 13.77 18.39 16.34
N ASP A 51 14.51 19.40 15.86
CA ASP A 51 14.15 20.29 14.74
C ASP A 51 14.04 19.57 13.37
N ARG A 52 13.69 18.28 13.37
CA ARG A 52 13.51 17.51 12.16
C ARG A 52 12.16 17.79 11.55
N VAL A 53 12.18 18.17 10.30
CA VAL A 53 10.95 18.35 9.51
C VAL A 53 10.82 17.18 8.56
N MET A 54 9.76 16.38 8.73
CA MET A 54 9.40 15.38 7.74
C MET A 54 9.03 16.08 6.43
N PRO A 55 9.63 15.71 5.29
CA PRO A 55 9.29 16.31 4.00
C PRO A 55 7.77 16.27 3.72
N ILE A 56 7.23 17.33 3.12
CA ILE A 56 5.80 17.42 2.77
C ILE A 56 5.35 16.20 1.95
N THR A 57 6.18 15.75 1.00
CA THR A 57 5.90 14.58 0.18
C THR A 57 5.69 13.29 0.97
N ASN A 58 6.22 13.21 2.18
CA ASN A 58 6.06 12.06 3.08
C ASN A 58 4.85 12.22 4.03
N ARG A 59 4.23 13.41 4.04
CA ARG A 59 3.06 13.74 4.85
C ARG A 59 1.77 13.79 4.03
N GLN A 60 1.86 13.63 2.72
CA GLN A 60 0.69 13.57 1.85
C GLN A 60 0.17 12.14 1.76
N VAL A 61 -1.13 12.03 1.88
CA VAL A 61 -1.91 10.79 1.76
C VAL A 61 -3.09 11.01 0.86
N SER A 62 -3.66 9.94 0.31
CA SER A 62 -4.82 10.05 -0.56
C SER A 62 -5.74 8.85 -0.43
N GLY A 63 -7.03 9.10 -0.59
CA GLY A 63 -8.04 8.05 -0.57
C GLY A 63 -9.01 8.20 -1.74
N ALA A 64 -9.53 7.08 -2.21
CA ALA A 64 -10.49 7.02 -3.30
C ALA A 64 -11.72 6.19 -2.91
N GLY A 65 -12.85 6.49 -3.55
CA GLY A 65 -14.10 5.78 -3.34
C GLY A 65 -15.12 6.08 -4.45
N LEU A 66 -16.21 5.34 -4.47
CA LEU A 66 -17.33 5.62 -5.38
C LEU A 66 -18.20 6.77 -4.87
N THR A 67 -18.13 7.08 -3.59
CA THR A 67 -18.82 8.21 -2.97
C THR A 67 -17.83 9.13 -2.29
N LYS A 68 -18.22 10.39 -2.13
CA LYS A 68 -17.47 11.37 -1.35
C LYS A 68 -17.15 10.87 0.06
N GLU A 69 -18.11 10.21 0.67
CA GLU A 69 -17.97 9.66 2.03
C GLU A 69 -16.92 8.56 2.10
N GLU A 70 -16.96 7.59 1.17
CA GLU A 70 -15.94 6.53 1.07
C GLU A 70 -14.54 7.12 0.90
N ALA A 71 -14.37 8.07 -0.02
CA ALA A 71 -13.08 8.68 -0.32
C ALA A 71 -12.52 9.50 0.86
N LEU A 72 -13.36 10.32 1.51
CA LEU A 72 -12.96 11.10 2.69
C LEU A 72 -12.56 10.19 3.85
N LEU A 73 -13.35 9.14 4.15
CA LEU A 73 -13.02 8.20 5.22
C LEU A 73 -11.71 7.44 4.93
N ALA A 74 -11.47 7.05 3.68
CA ALA A 74 -10.22 6.42 3.29
C ALA A 74 -9.03 7.38 3.49
N THR A 75 -9.16 8.65 3.06
CA THR A 75 -8.12 9.67 3.20
C THR A 75 -7.82 9.99 4.66
N ILE A 76 -8.86 10.19 5.48
CA ILE A 76 -8.72 10.45 6.92
C ILE A 76 -8.08 9.24 7.62
N GLY A 77 -8.53 8.03 7.29
CA GLY A 77 -7.98 6.80 7.85
C GLY A 77 -6.49 6.65 7.56
N GLU A 78 -6.07 6.90 6.32
CA GLU A 78 -4.66 6.84 5.95
C GLU A 78 -3.84 7.95 6.61
N ALA A 79 -4.38 9.17 6.76
CA ALA A 79 -3.71 10.25 7.47
C ALA A 79 -3.46 9.89 8.95
N LEU A 80 -4.46 9.35 9.63
CA LEU A 80 -4.34 8.89 11.02
C LEU A 80 -3.34 7.75 11.16
N GLU A 81 -3.37 6.78 10.25
CA GLU A 81 -2.44 5.66 10.19
C GLU A 81 -0.99 6.15 10.06
N ARG A 82 -0.71 6.95 9.03
CA ARG A 82 0.63 7.47 8.74
C ARG A 82 1.17 8.36 9.85
N TYR A 83 0.32 9.24 10.38
CA TYR A 83 0.68 10.07 11.52
C TYR A 83 1.06 9.20 12.73
N SER A 84 0.26 8.19 13.06
CA SER A 84 0.48 7.33 14.22
C SER A 84 1.79 6.53 14.15
N ILE A 85 2.11 5.95 13.00
CA ILE A 85 3.36 5.21 12.83
C ILE A 85 4.60 6.10 12.67
N SER A 86 4.39 7.42 12.56
CA SER A 86 5.47 8.42 12.54
C SER A 86 5.69 9.07 13.91
N GLN A 87 5.11 8.53 14.99
CA GLN A 87 5.12 9.07 16.34
C GLN A 87 5.82 8.13 17.34
N SER A 88 7.03 7.68 17.06
CA SER A 88 7.74 6.74 17.94
C SER A 88 8.23 7.36 19.26
N ALA A 89 8.34 8.68 19.33
CA ALA A 89 8.87 9.39 20.50
C ALA A 89 8.08 9.16 21.80
N HIS A 90 6.76 8.88 21.68
CA HIS A 90 5.87 8.61 22.80
C HIS A 90 5.71 7.13 23.14
N ILE A 91 6.38 6.25 22.41
CA ILE A 91 6.28 4.81 22.61
C ILE A 91 7.41 4.33 23.52
N ASN A 92 7.04 3.60 24.56
CA ASN A 92 8.01 2.95 25.42
C ASN A 92 8.81 1.92 24.62
N SER A 93 10.10 2.15 24.47
CA SER A 93 11.02 1.22 23.83
C SER A 93 12.10 0.76 24.82
N ILE A 94 12.52 -0.47 24.66
CA ILE A 94 13.57 -1.07 25.47
C ILE A 94 14.83 -1.16 24.60
N TYR A 95 15.96 -0.62 25.08
CA TYR A 95 17.25 -0.75 24.41
C TYR A 95 18.03 -1.89 25.05
N ASP A 96 18.09 -3.04 24.38
CA ASP A 96 18.70 -4.25 24.93
C ASP A 96 19.16 -5.20 23.81
N TYR A 97 19.85 -6.25 24.21
CA TYR A 97 20.26 -7.36 23.32
C TYR A 97 19.03 -8.22 22.97
N PRO A 98 18.94 -8.72 21.72
CA PRO A 98 17.85 -9.61 21.31
C PRO A 98 17.70 -10.85 22.20
N SER A 99 18.81 -11.36 22.73
CA SER A 99 18.82 -12.54 23.61
C SER A 99 18.15 -12.33 24.97
N ASN A 100 18.01 -11.08 25.41
CA ASN A 100 17.44 -10.75 26.72
C ASN A 100 15.93 -10.55 26.68
N LEU A 101 15.35 -10.46 25.49
CA LEU A 101 13.94 -10.12 25.28
C LEU A 101 13.20 -11.29 24.63
N TYR A 102 12.02 -11.63 25.19
CA TYR A 102 11.23 -12.76 24.73
C TYR A 102 10.79 -12.60 23.26
N GLY A 103 11.08 -13.60 22.46
CA GLY A 103 10.71 -13.65 21.02
C GLY A 103 11.57 -12.75 20.12
N ALA A 104 12.40 -11.85 20.65
CA ALA A 104 13.15 -10.88 19.84
C ALA A 104 14.25 -11.53 19.00
N LYS A 105 14.95 -12.51 19.58
CA LYS A 105 16.00 -13.25 18.87
C LYS A 105 15.42 -14.10 17.76
N GLU A 106 14.38 -14.88 18.04
CA GLU A 106 13.67 -15.72 17.09
C GLU A 106 13.08 -14.89 15.94
N PHE A 107 12.51 -13.74 16.28
CA PHE A 107 12.00 -12.81 15.26
C PHE A 107 13.10 -12.39 14.28
N LEU A 108 14.25 -11.92 14.78
CA LEU A 108 15.37 -11.48 13.93
C LEU A 108 16.01 -12.61 13.13
N GLU A 109 16.03 -13.83 13.65
CA GLU A 109 16.55 -15.01 12.94
C GLU A 109 15.63 -15.47 11.81
N THR A 110 14.32 -15.29 11.96
CA THR A 110 13.33 -15.66 10.94
C THR A 110 13.00 -14.52 9.97
N PHE A 111 13.28 -13.28 10.35
CA PHE A 111 13.02 -12.10 9.54
C PHE A 111 14.12 -11.91 8.48
N ILE A 112 13.94 -12.60 7.34
CA ILE A 112 14.91 -12.60 6.23
C ILE A 112 14.49 -11.52 5.23
N LEU A 113 15.27 -10.43 5.14
CA LEU A 113 15.02 -9.32 4.22
C LEU A 113 15.74 -9.51 2.88
N PHE A 114 17.01 -9.92 2.93
CA PHE A 114 17.87 -10.04 1.75
C PHE A 114 18.68 -11.33 1.77
N SER A 115 19.12 -11.77 0.60
CA SER A 115 20.03 -12.91 0.50
C SER A 115 21.41 -12.58 1.07
N GLU A 116 22.18 -13.60 1.51
CA GLU A 116 23.56 -13.41 1.93
C GLU A 116 24.44 -12.77 0.83
N HIS A 117 24.11 -13.02 -0.43
CA HIS A 117 24.78 -12.42 -1.56
C HIS A 117 24.50 -10.91 -1.63
N ASP A 118 23.25 -10.49 -1.39
CA ASP A 118 22.87 -9.08 -1.45
C ASP A 118 23.47 -8.27 -0.30
N TYR A 119 23.50 -8.81 0.89
CA TYR A 119 24.18 -8.16 2.04
C TYR A 119 25.69 -7.95 1.83
N LYS A 120 26.34 -8.79 1.01
CA LYS A 120 27.76 -8.67 0.71
C LYS A 120 28.09 -7.65 -0.38
N LYS A 121 27.10 -7.14 -1.11
CA LYS A 121 27.33 -6.10 -2.12
C LYS A 121 27.79 -4.80 -1.43
N LYS A 122 28.83 -4.15 -1.99
CA LYS A 122 29.29 -2.84 -1.49
C LYS A 122 28.23 -1.75 -1.53
N THR A 123 27.25 -1.89 -2.42
CA THR A 123 26.12 -0.99 -2.62
C THR A 123 24.88 -1.37 -1.81
N ALA A 124 24.95 -2.40 -0.95
CA ALA A 124 23.83 -2.80 -0.12
C ALA A 124 23.41 -1.63 0.80
N PRO A 125 22.18 -1.12 0.69
CA PRO A 125 21.74 0.05 1.46
C PRO A 125 21.47 -0.30 2.94
N PHE A 126 21.31 -1.59 3.25
CA PHE A 126 20.93 -2.10 4.57
C PHE A 126 21.93 -3.14 5.08
N LYS A 127 21.99 -3.30 6.40
CA LYS A 127 22.88 -4.26 7.06
C LYS A 127 22.07 -5.44 7.57
N LYS A 128 22.69 -6.63 7.55
CA LYS A 128 22.12 -7.80 8.21
C LYS A 128 21.95 -7.52 9.71
N PRO A 129 20.80 -7.89 10.31
CA PRO A 129 20.62 -7.81 11.75
C PRO A 129 21.76 -8.48 12.49
N ASN A 130 22.36 -7.79 13.47
CA ASN A 130 23.40 -8.34 14.31
C ASN A 130 22.82 -8.67 15.68
N LEU A 131 22.70 -9.96 15.98
CA LEU A 131 22.14 -10.45 17.25
C LEU A 131 22.98 -10.11 18.48
N ASN A 132 24.24 -9.73 18.28
CA ASN A 132 25.16 -9.38 19.35
C ASN A 132 25.21 -7.89 19.68
N ASN A 133 24.37 -7.08 19.01
CA ASN A 133 24.27 -5.65 19.29
C ASN A 133 22.93 -5.31 19.93
N PRO A 134 22.91 -4.43 20.95
CA PRO A 134 21.66 -3.93 21.48
C PRO A 134 21.01 -2.98 20.48
N ILE A 135 19.68 -3.05 20.38
CA ILE A 135 18.84 -2.17 19.55
C ILE A 135 17.57 -1.80 20.32
N HIS A 136 16.81 -0.86 19.80
CA HIS A 136 15.50 -0.52 20.36
C HIS A 136 14.43 -1.53 19.94
N PHE A 137 13.70 -2.04 20.92
CA PHE A 137 12.55 -2.92 20.73
C PHE A 137 11.27 -2.29 21.28
N VAL A 138 10.14 -2.68 20.70
CA VAL A 138 8.80 -2.39 21.20
C VAL A 138 8.04 -3.68 21.45
N ALA A 139 7.14 -3.64 22.41
CA ALA A 139 6.26 -4.77 22.70
C ALA A 139 5.24 -4.94 21.58
N ALA A 140 5.07 -6.18 21.15
CA ALA A 140 4.07 -6.61 20.19
C ALA A 140 3.32 -7.83 20.73
N LYS A 141 2.12 -8.06 20.26
CA LYS A 141 1.32 -9.22 20.66
C LYS A 141 1.25 -10.22 19.51
N ASN A 142 1.67 -11.44 19.76
CA ASN A 142 1.45 -12.54 18.83
C ASN A 142 -0.05 -12.83 18.72
N LEU A 143 -0.62 -12.68 17.53
CA LEU A 143 -2.06 -12.82 17.32
C LEU A 143 -2.58 -14.24 17.52
N SER A 144 -1.74 -15.27 17.27
CA SER A 144 -2.14 -16.67 17.42
C SER A 144 -2.09 -17.14 18.86
N THR A 145 -1.08 -16.73 19.63
CA THR A 145 -0.87 -17.21 21.01
C THR A 145 -1.34 -16.23 22.08
N GLY A 146 -1.51 -14.95 21.71
CA GLY A 146 -1.81 -13.87 22.64
C GLY A 146 -0.61 -13.43 23.50
N GLN A 147 0.56 -14.04 23.34
CA GLN A 147 1.77 -13.73 24.12
C GLN A 147 2.42 -12.44 23.64
N GLU A 148 3.06 -11.74 24.57
CA GLU A 148 3.88 -10.60 24.27
C GLU A 148 5.22 -11.04 23.68
N HIS A 149 5.62 -10.39 22.60
CA HIS A 149 6.92 -10.53 21.95
C HIS A 149 7.53 -9.16 21.75
N PHE A 150 8.85 -9.11 21.55
CA PHE A 150 9.54 -7.86 21.26
C PHE A 150 10.02 -7.85 19.81
N VAL A 151 9.72 -6.76 19.12
CA VAL A 151 10.11 -6.56 17.71
C VAL A 151 10.94 -5.28 17.58
N PRO A 152 11.88 -5.20 16.62
CA PRO A 152 12.67 -3.99 16.42
C PRO A 152 11.79 -2.78 16.14
N ARG A 153 12.00 -1.71 16.90
CA ARG A 153 11.25 -0.45 16.74
C ARG A 153 11.37 0.11 15.34
N SER A 154 12.53 0.01 14.71
CA SER A 154 12.80 0.49 13.34
C SER A 154 12.02 -0.23 12.25
N LEU A 155 11.41 -1.38 12.54
CA LEU A 155 10.52 -2.08 11.60
C LEU A 155 9.06 -1.70 11.77
N VAL A 156 8.72 -1.02 12.87
CA VAL A 156 7.34 -0.63 13.20
C VAL A 156 7.08 0.84 12.90
N PHE A 157 8.04 1.72 13.23
CA PHE A 157 7.85 3.17 13.15
C PHE A 157 8.67 3.82 12.04
N MET A 158 8.03 4.69 11.27
CA MET A 158 8.63 5.36 10.10
C MET A 158 9.61 6.48 10.46
N ASP A 159 9.54 7.03 11.67
CA ASP A 159 10.41 8.10 12.17
C ASP A 159 11.70 7.59 12.81
N ASP A 160 11.87 6.28 12.96
CA ASP A 160 13.06 5.68 13.53
C ASP A 160 14.21 5.62 12.51
N GLU A 161 15.01 6.68 12.46
CA GLU A 161 16.21 6.78 11.62
C GLU A 161 17.51 6.28 12.31
N GLY A 162 17.38 5.39 13.29
CA GLY A 162 18.49 4.86 14.08
C GLY A 162 19.60 4.21 13.25
N CYS A 163 20.82 4.15 13.83
CA CYS A 163 22.05 3.64 13.19
C CYS A 163 21.99 2.15 12.76
N ASN A 164 20.98 1.42 13.16
CA ASN A 164 20.80 -0.02 12.95
C ASN A 164 19.61 -0.33 12.03
N ARG A 165 19.45 0.43 10.96
CA ARG A 165 18.41 0.13 9.96
C ARG A 165 18.70 -1.17 9.25
N PHE A 166 17.80 -2.12 9.41
CA PHE A 166 17.79 -3.38 8.67
C PHE A 166 17.13 -3.23 7.31
N ASP A 167 16.17 -2.32 7.21
CA ASP A 167 15.42 -1.98 6.01
C ASP A 167 14.82 -0.57 6.13
N LYS A 168 14.27 -0.08 5.04
CA LYS A 168 13.38 1.08 5.05
C LYS A 168 12.05 0.65 5.68
N THR A 169 11.58 1.40 6.66
CA THR A 169 10.25 1.15 7.23
C THR A 169 9.18 1.45 6.20
N TYR A 170 8.27 0.51 6.03
CA TYR A 170 7.10 0.61 5.18
C TYR A 170 5.84 0.62 6.03
N SER A 171 4.77 1.17 5.48
CA SER A 171 3.45 1.10 6.12
C SER A 171 2.74 -0.22 5.90
N THR A 172 3.33 -1.15 5.15
CA THR A 172 2.72 -2.46 4.89
C THR A 172 2.38 -3.18 6.19
N GLY A 173 1.13 -3.59 6.32
CA GLY A 173 0.61 -4.22 7.52
C GLY A 173 0.17 -3.24 8.61
N THR A 174 0.07 -1.94 8.32
CA THR A 174 -0.59 -0.96 9.18
C THR A 174 -2.02 -0.73 8.74
N ALA A 175 -2.91 -0.40 9.65
CA ALA A 175 -4.29 -0.08 9.32
C ALA A 175 -4.94 0.81 10.37
N CYS A 176 -5.85 1.66 9.94
CA CYS A 176 -6.68 2.50 10.81
C CYS A 176 -8.15 2.07 10.74
N HIS A 177 -8.74 1.78 11.87
CA HIS A 177 -10.18 1.57 12.01
C HIS A 177 -10.62 1.83 13.46
N ILE A 178 -11.86 2.31 13.66
CA ILE A 178 -12.44 2.52 15.01
C ILE A 178 -12.64 1.21 15.78
N ASP A 179 -12.78 0.10 15.06
CA ASP A 179 -12.87 -1.25 15.59
C ASP A 179 -11.49 -1.91 15.42
N ARG A 180 -10.90 -2.34 16.55
CA ARG A 180 -9.56 -2.93 16.56
C ARG A 180 -9.46 -4.22 15.74
N GLU A 181 -10.49 -5.07 15.77
CA GLU A 181 -10.46 -6.34 15.04
C GLU A 181 -10.53 -6.11 13.54
N LYS A 182 -11.30 -5.12 13.10
CA LYS A 182 -11.33 -4.70 11.70
C LYS A 182 -10.01 -4.06 11.25
N ALA A 183 -9.33 -3.31 12.13
CA ALA A 183 -8.00 -2.81 11.83
C ALA A 183 -7.01 -3.99 11.63
N ILE A 184 -7.01 -4.97 12.54
CA ILE A 184 -6.19 -6.18 12.43
C ILE A 184 -6.51 -6.95 11.14
N PHE A 185 -7.79 -7.13 10.82
CA PHE A 185 -8.21 -7.81 9.60
C PHE A 185 -7.72 -7.09 8.34
N SER A 186 -7.86 -5.75 8.27
CA SER A 186 -7.38 -4.96 7.15
C SER A 186 -5.86 -5.04 7.00
N SER A 187 -5.13 -4.97 8.13
CA SER A 187 -3.68 -5.13 8.18
C SER A 187 -3.23 -6.49 7.65
N LEU A 188 -3.88 -7.58 8.06
CA LEU A 188 -3.58 -8.93 7.56
C LEU A 188 -3.90 -9.07 6.07
N CYS A 189 -5.01 -8.53 5.60
CA CYS A 189 -5.34 -8.51 4.18
C CYS A 189 -4.27 -7.78 3.37
N GLU A 190 -3.79 -6.62 3.84
CA GLU A 190 -2.73 -5.89 3.16
C GLU A 190 -1.40 -6.66 3.12
N LEU A 191 -1.03 -7.33 4.21
CA LEU A 191 0.17 -8.19 4.23
C LEU A 191 0.09 -9.31 3.18
N ILE A 192 -1.05 -10.01 3.12
CA ILE A 192 -1.27 -11.07 2.12
C ILE A 192 -1.26 -10.50 0.71
N GLU A 193 -1.95 -9.38 0.48
CA GLU A 193 -1.99 -8.68 -0.80
C GLU A 193 -0.59 -8.36 -1.32
N ARG A 194 0.23 -7.72 -0.46
CA ARG A 194 1.59 -7.29 -0.81
C ARG A 194 2.52 -8.46 -1.06
N ASP A 195 2.46 -9.50 -0.23
CA ASP A 195 3.22 -10.73 -0.40
C ASP A 195 2.88 -11.43 -1.72
N VAL A 196 1.59 -11.67 -1.95
CA VAL A 196 1.11 -12.33 -3.17
C VAL A 196 1.48 -11.52 -4.41
N TYR A 197 1.23 -10.21 -4.40
CA TYR A 197 1.56 -9.34 -5.53
C TYR A 197 3.07 -9.36 -5.83
N ALA A 198 3.91 -9.26 -4.80
CA ALA A 198 5.37 -9.30 -4.93
C ALA A 198 5.86 -10.65 -5.48
N CYS A 199 5.29 -11.77 -5.03
CA CYS A 199 5.61 -13.09 -5.56
C CYS A 199 5.30 -13.21 -7.05
N TYR A 200 4.11 -12.77 -7.49
CA TYR A 200 3.76 -12.76 -8.91
C TYR A 200 4.69 -11.88 -9.74
N TRP A 201 5.02 -10.70 -9.19
CA TRP A 201 5.91 -9.75 -9.86
C TRP A 201 7.34 -10.27 -9.98
N LEU A 202 7.94 -10.67 -8.87
CA LEU A 202 9.36 -11.04 -8.80
C LEU A 202 9.65 -12.40 -9.44
N CYS A 203 8.74 -13.35 -9.30
CA CYS A 203 8.91 -14.69 -9.85
C CYS A 203 8.37 -14.83 -11.28
N GLY A 204 7.76 -13.80 -11.84
CA GLY A 204 7.19 -13.82 -13.18
C GLY A 204 6.04 -14.84 -13.35
N ILE A 205 5.25 -15.06 -12.28
CA ILE A 205 4.13 -16.00 -12.32
C ILE A 205 3.02 -15.41 -13.19
N THR A 206 2.46 -16.23 -14.09
CA THR A 206 1.32 -15.82 -14.93
C THR A 206 0.04 -15.87 -14.12
N PRO A 207 -0.66 -14.72 -13.90
CA PRO A 207 -1.91 -14.70 -13.18
C PRO A 207 -3.07 -15.23 -14.03
N LEU A 208 -4.14 -15.66 -13.39
CA LEU A 208 -5.38 -16.04 -14.07
C LEU A 208 -6.16 -14.77 -14.45
N ARG A 209 -6.44 -14.59 -15.73
CA ARG A 209 -7.21 -13.43 -16.22
C ARG A 209 -8.69 -13.65 -16.05
N LEU A 210 -9.42 -12.67 -15.51
CA LEU A 210 -10.87 -12.65 -15.48
C LEU A 210 -11.43 -11.99 -16.74
N ASN A 211 -12.52 -12.56 -17.28
CA ASN A 211 -13.21 -12.00 -18.43
C ASN A 211 -13.81 -10.64 -18.10
N ASN A 212 -13.64 -9.64 -18.97
CA ASN A 212 -14.06 -8.28 -18.68
C ASN A 212 -15.59 -8.14 -18.54
N CYS A 213 -16.40 -8.88 -19.34
CA CYS A 213 -17.86 -8.84 -19.19
C CYS A 213 -18.29 -9.40 -17.85
N PHE A 214 -17.67 -10.50 -17.41
CA PHE A 214 -17.90 -11.06 -16.10
C PHE A 214 -17.52 -10.05 -15.00
N VAL A 215 -16.33 -9.48 -15.04
CA VAL A 215 -15.85 -8.46 -14.07
C VAL A 215 -16.84 -7.32 -13.93
N LEU A 216 -17.28 -6.72 -15.05
CA LEU A 216 -18.23 -5.61 -15.03
C LEU A 216 -19.58 -6.02 -14.44
N SER A 217 -20.03 -7.25 -14.64
CA SER A 217 -21.28 -7.75 -14.04
C SER A 217 -21.22 -7.92 -12.51
N GLN A 218 -20.02 -7.95 -11.93
CA GLN A 218 -19.80 -8.09 -10.48
C GLN A 218 -19.64 -6.74 -9.75
N LEU A 219 -19.48 -5.65 -10.50
CA LEU A 219 -19.35 -4.28 -9.97
C LEU A 219 -20.73 -3.60 -9.90
N PRO A 220 -20.90 -2.51 -9.13
CA PRO A 220 -22.09 -1.67 -9.19
C PRO A 220 -22.38 -1.18 -10.61
N ASN A 221 -23.63 -1.24 -11.07
CA ASN A 221 -24.02 -0.94 -12.45
C ASN A 221 -23.52 0.43 -12.92
N GLU A 222 -23.73 1.47 -12.13
CA GLU A 222 -23.29 2.84 -12.47
C GLU A 222 -21.78 2.91 -12.67
N PHE A 223 -21.02 2.23 -11.81
CA PHE A 223 -19.56 2.19 -11.93
C PHE A 223 -19.11 1.42 -13.19
N SER A 224 -19.77 0.32 -13.51
CA SER A 224 -19.50 -0.46 -14.72
C SER A 224 -19.77 0.32 -16.00
N GLU A 225 -20.87 1.08 -16.06
CA GLU A 225 -21.21 1.96 -17.19
C GLU A 225 -20.17 3.07 -17.36
N GLU A 226 -19.73 3.68 -16.26
CA GLU A 226 -18.66 4.68 -16.26
C GLU A 226 -17.33 4.10 -16.76
N ILE A 227 -16.95 2.90 -16.32
CA ILE A 227 -15.76 2.19 -16.80
C ILE A 227 -15.84 1.96 -18.31
N LEU A 228 -16.97 1.47 -18.82
CA LEU A 228 -17.18 1.26 -20.26
C LEU A 228 -17.05 2.57 -21.06
N ARG A 229 -17.54 3.68 -20.53
CA ARG A 229 -17.45 5.00 -21.16
C ARG A 229 -15.99 5.46 -21.36
N THR A 230 -15.07 5.06 -20.50
CA THR A 230 -13.66 5.47 -20.61
C THR A 230 -12.98 4.93 -21.87
N GLY A 231 -13.40 3.77 -22.37
CA GLY A 231 -12.78 3.07 -23.48
C GLY A 231 -11.31 2.63 -23.20
N LEU A 232 -10.89 2.61 -21.96
CA LEU A 232 -9.55 2.19 -21.54
C LEU A 232 -9.40 0.67 -21.65
N ASN A 233 -8.17 0.23 -21.88
CA ASN A 233 -7.83 -1.20 -21.83
C ASN A 233 -7.58 -1.61 -20.38
N ILE A 234 -8.55 -2.30 -19.79
CA ILE A 234 -8.51 -2.78 -18.41
C ILE A 234 -8.39 -4.30 -18.44
N LYS A 235 -7.48 -4.84 -17.63
CA LYS A 235 -7.36 -6.27 -17.39
C LYS A 235 -7.43 -6.53 -15.90
N THR A 236 -8.18 -7.54 -15.52
CA THR A 236 -8.36 -7.96 -14.14
C THR A 236 -7.86 -9.39 -13.98
N PHE A 237 -7.14 -9.64 -12.90
CA PHE A 237 -6.47 -10.90 -12.63
C PHE A 237 -6.80 -11.42 -11.23
N ALA A 238 -7.00 -12.74 -11.16
CA ALA A 238 -7.03 -13.48 -9.91
C ALA A 238 -5.61 -13.96 -9.58
N LEU A 239 -5.09 -13.57 -8.44
CA LEU A 239 -3.79 -13.97 -7.95
C LEU A 239 -3.97 -15.11 -6.94
N MET A 240 -3.83 -16.35 -7.43
CA MET A 240 -3.95 -17.55 -6.59
C MET A 240 -2.80 -17.60 -5.58
N ASN A 241 -3.10 -18.00 -4.36
CA ASN A 241 -2.13 -18.00 -3.27
C ASN A 241 -2.39 -19.14 -2.27
N GLN A 242 -1.39 -19.45 -1.46
CA GLN A 242 -1.42 -20.53 -0.47
C GLN A 242 -2.43 -20.32 0.67
N PHE A 243 -2.92 -19.09 0.86
CA PHE A 243 -3.90 -18.77 1.90
C PHE A 243 -5.34 -18.97 1.41
N GLU A 244 -5.52 -19.23 0.12
CA GLU A 244 -6.84 -19.38 -0.55
C GLU A 244 -7.74 -18.14 -0.41
N ILE A 245 -7.21 -16.99 0.03
CA ILE A 245 -7.94 -15.72 0.18
C ILE A 245 -7.95 -14.97 -1.15
N PRO A 246 -9.09 -14.40 -1.59
CA PRO A 246 -9.18 -13.63 -2.80
C PRO A 246 -8.20 -12.44 -2.83
N VAL A 247 -7.27 -12.45 -3.79
CA VAL A 247 -6.41 -11.33 -4.16
C VAL A 247 -6.64 -11.00 -5.62
N ILE A 248 -7.16 -9.81 -5.88
CA ILE A 248 -7.48 -9.31 -7.23
C ILE A 248 -6.50 -8.21 -7.59
N ALA A 249 -5.90 -8.31 -8.77
CA ALA A 249 -5.14 -7.21 -9.37
C ALA A 249 -5.85 -6.67 -10.61
N CYS A 250 -5.88 -5.35 -10.74
CA CYS A 250 -6.38 -4.64 -11.92
C CYS A 250 -5.26 -3.85 -12.57
N THR A 251 -5.21 -3.84 -13.89
CA THR A 251 -4.28 -3.00 -14.66
C THR A 251 -5.05 -2.16 -15.67
N ILE A 252 -4.66 -0.91 -15.80
CA ILE A 252 -5.21 0.04 -16.77
C ILE A 252 -4.08 0.50 -17.66
N THR A 253 -4.28 0.40 -18.98
CA THR A 253 -3.30 0.86 -19.96
C THR A 253 -3.91 1.95 -20.83
N ALA A 254 -3.25 3.10 -20.87
CA ALA A 254 -3.62 4.20 -21.79
C ALA A 254 -3.10 3.94 -23.20
N LYS A 255 -3.79 4.50 -24.21
CA LYS A 255 -3.43 4.35 -25.63
C LYS A 255 -2.03 4.91 -25.96
N ASP A 256 -1.61 5.95 -25.28
CA ASP A 256 -0.31 6.63 -25.41
C ASP A 256 0.78 6.03 -24.51
N GLY A 257 0.52 4.87 -23.92
CA GLY A 257 1.39 4.21 -22.95
C GLY A 257 1.08 4.59 -21.50
N GLY A 258 1.75 3.90 -20.60
CA GLY A 258 1.53 4.01 -19.17
C GLY A 258 0.62 2.92 -18.65
N ILE A 259 1.04 2.34 -17.53
CA ILE A 259 0.29 1.32 -16.79
C ILE A 259 0.03 1.86 -15.41
N ALA A 260 -1.23 1.81 -15.01
CA ALA A 260 -1.65 1.95 -13.64
C ALA A 260 -2.11 0.59 -13.10
N THR A 261 -1.86 0.33 -11.84
CA THR A 261 -2.23 -0.92 -11.19
C THR A 261 -2.94 -0.64 -9.88
N GLY A 262 -3.86 -1.52 -9.52
CA GLY A 262 -4.47 -1.59 -8.20
C GLY A 262 -4.56 -3.06 -7.79
N CYS A 263 -4.40 -3.35 -6.53
CA CYS A 263 -4.50 -4.69 -5.97
C CYS A 263 -5.32 -4.65 -4.68
N SER A 264 -6.09 -5.67 -4.42
CA SER A 264 -6.80 -5.77 -3.15
C SER A 264 -7.01 -7.21 -2.72
N CYS A 265 -6.81 -7.44 -1.43
CA CYS A 265 -7.13 -8.67 -0.72
C CYS A 265 -8.36 -8.47 0.17
N HIS A 266 -9.29 -9.40 0.11
CA HIS A 266 -10.44 -9.42 1.01
C HIS A 266 -11.10 -10.80 1.00
N THR A 267 -11.65 -11.27 2.12
CA THR A 267 -12.39 -12.54 2.16
C THR A 267 -13.63 -12.53 1.27
N ASN A 268 -14.28 -11.39 1.08
CA ASN A 268 -15.32 -11.20 0.09
C ASN A 268 -14.72 -10.80 -1.26
N VAL A 269 -14.77 -11.69 -2.24
CA VAL A 269 -14.17 -11.49 -3.57
C VAL A 269 -14.71 -10.26 -4.33
N LYS A 270 -15.99 -9.90 -4.17
CA LYS A 270 -16.58 -8.71 -4.80
C LYS A 270 -16.02 -7.43 -4.17
N GLN A 271 -15.74 -7.44 -2.86
CA GLN A 271 -15.08 -6.33 -2.19
C GLN A 271 -13.63 -6.19 -2.65
N ALA A 272 -12.89 -7.30 -2.77
CA ALA A 272 -11.55 -7.31 -3.35
C ALA A 272 -11.56 -6.71 -4.76
N LEU A 273 -12.48 -7.17 -5.62
CA LEU A 273 -12.61 -6.65 -6.98
C LEU A 273 -12.92 -5.15 -7.02
N LYS A 274 -13.93 -4.70 -6.25
CA LYS A 274 -14.31 -3.28 -6.20
C LYS A 274 -13.12 -2.42 -5.76
N LYS A 275 -12.43 -2.81 -4.68
CA LYS A 275 -11.29 -2.05 -4.15
C LYS A 275 -10.12 -2.03 -5.14
N ALA A 276 -9.74 -3.17 -5.71
CA ALA A 276 -8.66 -3.24 -6.71
C ALA A 276 -8.95 -2.34 -7.93
N MET A 277 -10.20 -2.29 -8.38
CA MET A 277 -10.60 -1.43 -9.51
C MET A 277 -10.52 0.06 -9.15
N ILE A 278 -11.02 0.46 -7.97
CA ILE A 278 -10.93 1.84 -7.48
C ILE A 278 -9.46 2.25 -7.34
N GLU A 279 -8.63 1.40 -6.75
CA GLU A 279 -7.20 1.68 -6.58
C GLU A 279 -6.46 1.80 -7.92
N ALA A 280 -6.81 0.97 -8.90
CA ALA A 280 -6.23 1.07 -10.25
C ALA A 280 -6.56 2.43 -10.90
N PHE A 281 -7.79 2.93 -10.77
CA PHE A 281 -8.16 4.26 -11.26
C PHE A 281 -7.56 5.39 -10.42
N HIS A 282 -7.43 5.24 -9.12
CA HIS A 282 -6.72 6.18 -8.26
C HIS A 282 -5.26 6.32 -8.71
N THR A 283 -4.57 5.20 -8.94
CA THR A 283 -3.21 5.18 -9.49
C THR A 283 -3.17 5.76 -10.90
N PHE A 284 -4.18 5.52 -11.72
CA PHE A 284 -4.27 6.06 -13.09
C PHE A 284 -4.35 7.59 -13.08
N ASN A 285 -5.15 8.19 -12.18
CA ASN A 285 -5.21 9.64 -11.99
C ASN A 285 -3.81 10.21 -11.70
N TRP A 286 -3.08 9.60 -10.78
CA TRP A 286 -1.70 10.00 -10.47
C TRP A 286 -0.76 9.81 -11.67
N CYS A 287 -0.90 8.73 -12.44
CA CYS A 287 -0.12 8.52 -13.66
C CYS A 287 -0.34 9.63 -14.70
N LEU A 288 -1.58 10.12 -14.85
CA LEU A 288 -1.88 11.25 -15.73
C LEU A 288 -1.21 12.55 -15.27
N GLU A 289 -1.16 12.79 -13.95
CA GLU A 289 -0.43 13.92 -13.36
C GLU A 289 1.07 13.81 -13.60
N MET A 290 1.63 12.62 -13.38
CA MET A 290 3.04 12.36 -13.63
C MET A 290 3.44 12.56 -15.09
N LYS A 291 2.59 12.16 -16.05
CA LYS A 291 2.80 12.45 -17.48
C LYS A 291 2.88 13.97 -17.75
N ARG A 292 2.03 14.77 -17.12
CA ARG A 292 2.06 16.24 -17.25
C ARG A 292 3.35 16.85 -16.68
N SER A 293 3.89 16.29 -15.62
CA SER A 293 5.15 16.75 -15.01
C SER A 293 6.39 16.53 -15.90
N LYS A 294 6.25 15.72 -16.98
CA LYS A 294 7.32 15.40 -17.94
C LYS A 294 8.57 14.83 -17.28
N LEU A 295 8.46 14.20 -16.11
CA LEU A 295 9.58 13.49 -15.50
C LEU A 295 9.96 12.31 -16.39
N GLU A 296 11.18 12.29 -16.89
CA GLU A 296 11.70 11.25 -17.78
C GLU A 296 12.84 10.47 -17.12
N ILE A 297 12.58 9.19 -16.82
CA ILE A 297 13.63 8.25 -16.38
C ILE A 297 14.24 7.59 -17.62
N LYS A 298 15.53 7.83 -17.86
CA LYS A 298 16.21 7.34 -19.09
C LYS A 298 16.66 5.90 -18.96
N LYS A 299 17.12 5.47 -17.79
CA LYS A 299 17.64 4.12 -17.55
C LYS A 299 16.99 3.53 -16.30
N ILE A 300 16.87 2.21 -16.25
CA ILE A 300 16.38 1.50 -15.06
C ILE A 300 17.27 1.72 -13.84
N THR A 301 18.55 1.98 -14.05
CA THR A 301 19.51 2.31 -12.99
C THR A 301 19.31 3.70 -12.36
N ASP A 302 18.48 4.53 -12.96
CA ASP A 302 18.20 5.90 -12.49
C ASP A 302 16.95 5.93 -11.58
N ILE A 303 16.39 4.77 -11.26
CA ILE A 303 15.22 4.61 -10.37
C ILE A 303 15.71 4.60 -8.93
N ASP A 304 15.47 5.69 -8.19
CA ASP A 304 15.86 5.83 -6.80
C ASP A 304 14.68 5.81 -5.82
N ASN A 305 13.47 6.02 -6.31
CA ASN A 305 12.28 6.12 -5.48
C ASN A 305 11.03 5.62 -6.21
N PHE A 306 9.91 5.55 -5.49
CA PHE A 306 8.64 5.07 -6.03
C PHE A 306 8.09 5.91 -7.20
N LYS A 307 8.28 7.24 -7.15
CA LYS A 307 7.88 8.14 -8.23
C LYS A 307 8.65 7.85 -9.53
N ASP A 308 9.95 7.60 -9.42
CA ASP A 308 10.77 7.21 -10.57
C ASP A 308 10.34 5.86 -11.14
N HIS A 309 10.03 4.90 -10.26
CA HIS A 309 9.53 3.59 -10.66
C HIS A 309 8.23 3.69 -11.46
N VAL A 310 7.25 4.45 -11.00
CA VAL A 310 6.01 4.71 -11.75
C VAL A 310 6.32 5.40 -13.08
N SER A 311 7.16 6.45 -13.06
CA SER A 311 7.53 7.20 -14.26
C SER A 311 8.20 6.34 -15.34
N TRP A 312 8.92 5.29 -14.92
CA TRP A 312 9.52 4.33 -15.85
C TRP A 312 8.48 3.64 -16.73
N TYR A 313 7.34 3.25 -16.18
CA TYR A 313 6.28 2.53 -16.89
C TYR A 313 5.27 3.43 -17.60
N LEU A 314 5.43 4.77 -17.53
CA LEU A 314 4.53 5.69 -18.24
C LEU A 314 4.79 5.75 -19.75
N ARG A 315 5.88 5.21 -20.24
CA ARG A 315 6.23 5.20 -21.68
C ARG A 315 5.65 3.97 -22.36
N LEU A 316 5.20 4.16 -23.62
CA LEU A 316 4.60 3.09 -24.43
C LEU A 316 5.55 1.89 -24.64
N ASP A 317 6.84 2.18 -24.90
CA ASP A 317 7.86 1.15 -25.15
C ASP A 317 8.20 0.32 -23.89
N ARG A 318 7.86 0.81 -22.71
CA ARG A 318 8.15 0.16 -21.43
C ARG A 318 6.90 -0.45 -20.79
N SER A 319 5.74 0.17 -21.00
CA SER A 319 4.47 -0.39 -20.53
C SER A 319 4.16 -1.75 -21.16
N SER A 320 4.61 -1.98 -22.41
CA SER A 320 4.49 -3.27 -23.06
C SER A 320 5.37 -4.37 -22.46
N GLN A 321 6.39 -4.00 -21.68
CA GLN A 321 7.28 -4.95 -20.97
C GLN A 321 6.70 -5.42 -19.64
N TYR A 322 5.57 -4.89 -19.22
CA TYR A 322 4.88 -5.34 -18.03
C TYR A 322 4.44 -6.79 -18.20
N LEU A 323 4.99 -7.69 -17.37
CA LEU A 323 4.91 -9.14 -17.54
C LEU A 323 3.49 -9.67 -17.82
N TRP A 324 2.50 -9.15 -17.08
CA TRP A 324 1.13 -9.64 -17.19
C TRP A 324 0.40 -9.17 -18.47
N HIS A 325 0.95 -8.21 -19.21
CA HIS A 325 0.38 -7.78 -20.49
C HIS A 325 0.83 -8.63 -21.67
N THR A 326 1.99 -9.24 -21.56
CA THR A 326 2.59 -10.02 -22.66
C THR A 326 2.28 -11.51 -22.58
N GLN A 327 1.94 -12.02 -21.41
CA GLN A 327 1.63 -13.44 -21.22
C GLN A 327 0.19 -13.73 -21.63
N GLN A 328 0.01 -14.81 -22.42
CA GLN A 328 -1.31 -15.37 -22.69
C GLN A 328 -1.78 -16.12 -21.46
N SER A 329 -2.79 -15.60 -20.78
CA SER A 329 -3.49 -16.27 -19.69
C SER A 329 -4.85 -16.77 -20.17
N TYR A 330 -5.30 -17.91 -19.67
CA TYR A 330 -6.68 -18.35 -19.86
C TYR A 330 -7.62 -17.34 -19.22
N GLU A 331 -8.71 -17.01 -19.90
CA GLU A 331 -9.78 -16.18 -19.36
C GLU A 331 -10.77 -17.01 -18.56
N LEU A 332 -10.94 -16.67 -17.30
CA LEU A 332 -11.98 -17.24 -16.44
C LEU A 332 -13.28 -16.47 -16.62
N LEU A 333 -14.38 -17.20 -16.78
CA LEU A 333 -15.74 -16.65 -16.90
C LEU A 333 -16.44 -16.54 -15.54
N ASP A 334 -15.77 -16.93 -14.45
CA ASP A 334 -16.21 -16.85 -13.07
C ASP A 334 -15.01 -16.67 -12.13
N PHE A 335 -15.27 -16.39 -10.86
CA PHE A 335 -14.22 -16.43 -9.84
C PHE A 335 -13.70 -17.86 -9.62
N PRO A 336 -12.43 -18.00 -9.21
CA PRO A 336 -11.90 -19.30 -8.80
C PRO A 336 -12.79 -19.97 -7.75
N THR A 337 -13.05 -21.26 -7.94
CA THR A 337 -13.95 -22.04 -7.06
C THR A 337 -13.41 -22.15 -5.63
N GLU A 338 -12.11 -22.07 -5.45
CA GLU A 338 -11.42 -22.08 -4.16
C GLU A 338 -11.87 -20.90 -3.27
N TRP A 339 -12.30 -19.79 -3.88
CA TRP A 339 -12.74 -18.59 -3.17
C TRP A 339 -14.20 -18.62 -2.73
N SER A 340 -15.00 -19.58 -3.22
CA SER A 340 -16.43 -19.68 -2.89
C SER A 340 -16.71 -20.22 -1.47
N ASN A 341 -15.69 -20.79 -0.82
CA ASN A 341 -15.84 -21.42 0.50
C ASN A 341 -15.37 -20.54 1.67
N ILE A 342 -14.95 -19.29 1.39
CA ILE A 342 -14.49 -18.37 2.43
C ILE A 342 -15.70 -17.60 2.97
N SER A 343 -16.12 -17.93 4.18
CA SER A 343 -17.26 -17.33 4.90
C SER A 343 -16.77 -16.35 5.98
#